data_817373592e7b589af6334537675635db
#
_entry.id   817373592e7b589af6334537675635db
#
_cell.length_a   1.000
_cell.length_b   1.000
_cell.length_c   1.000
_cell.angle_alpha   90.00
_cell.angle_beta   90.00
_cell.angle_gamma   90.00
#
_symmetry.space_group_name_H-M   'P 1'
#
loop_
_entity.id
_entity.type
_entity.pdbx_description
1 polymer ?
#
loop_
_entity_poly.entity_id
_entity_poly.type
_entity_poly.pdbx_seq_one_letter_code
_entity_poly.pdbx_strand_id
1 'polypeptide(L)'
;MKEKIFNIIQIGDKSNRISRAFDIFITFTIICNIIVTFLETFDQLTSFGGLFNMLEHASVLIFCIEYALRIWTADYLYPEKTPGRARFCFLISFDGVVDLLTIIPVFFLSGFIIFRMLRVARIFHLFRLNAKYDSFNIITTVLYEKRNQIISSVFIVMVLMLASSMCMYSVEHNAQPDIFRNAFSGIWWSMSTLLTVGYGDIYPVTTLGRVMAICIAYLGVGAVAIPTGIISAGFVEQYQRKSSLSSMKDADIQEIAEVFVDKRYAGKTIEEMEEEQNIKIFLVLRDDLSVLPQKNMVLKLNDIVIIRIENEA
;
A
#
# COMPACT_ATOMS: atom_id res chain seq x y z
N MET A 1 -20.42 20.11 17.59
CA MET A 1 -20.60 20.33 16.13
C MET A 1 -19.41 19.81 15.35
N LYS A 2 -18.19 20.20 15.72
CA LYS A 2 -16.93 19.82 15.05
C LYS A 2 -16.71 18.30 15.00
N GLU A 3 -16.93 17.59 16.12
CA GLU A 3 -16.84 16.12 16.18
C GLU A 3 -17.87 15.42 15.27
N LYS A 4 -19.10 15.93 15.19
CA LYS A 4 -20.10 15.38 14.27
C LYS A 4 -19.68 15.52 12.81
N ILE A 5 -19.07 16.65 12.44
CA ILE A 5 -18.55 16.89 11.10
C ILE A 5 -17.36 15.96 10.82
N PHE A 6 -16.45 15.80 11.78
CA PHE A 6 -15.34 14.86 11.69
C PHE A 6 -15.83 13.44 11.40
N ASN A 7 -16.81 12.94 12.17
CA ASN A 7 -17.37 11.59 12.00
C ASN A 7 -18.12 11.40 10.66
N ILE A 8 -18.58 12.48 10.02
CA ILE A 8 -19.19 12.41 8.69
C ILE A 8 -18.12 12.36 7.60
N ILE A 9 -17.05 13.16 7.75
CA ILE A 9 -16.02 13.33 6.71
C ILE A 9 -14.93 12.26 6.83
N GLN A 10 -14.75 11.67 8.03
CA GLN A 10 -13.79 10.61 8.25
C GLN A 10 -14.21 9.35 7.48
N ILE A 11 -13.34 8.92 6.57
CA ILE A 11 -13.55 7.72 5.77
C ILE A 11 -13.43 6.49 6.68
N GLY A 12 -14.43 5.60 6.66
CA GLY A 12 -14.31 4.28 7.30
C GLY A 12 -15.31 3.96 8.39
N ASP A 13 -16.10 4.90 8.87
CA ASP A 13 -17.16 4.58 9.85
C ASP A 13 -18.33 3.88 9.16
N LYS A 14 -18.34 2.53 9.24
CA LYS A 14 -19.40 1.69 8.67
C LYS A 14 -20.74 1.81 9.42
N SER A 15 -20.74 2.37 10.63
CA SER A 15 -21.90 2.44 11.50
C SER A 15 -22.84 3.61 11.16
N ASN A 16 -22.28 4.70 10.60
CA ASN A 16 -23.02 5.93 10.34
C ASN A 16 -23.52 6.01 8.89
N ARG A 17 -24.86 5.97 8.69
CA ARG A 17 -25.49 6.11 7.36
C ARG A 17 -25.16 7.42 6.66
N ILE A 18 -24.99 8.52 7.42
CA ILE A 18 -24.70 9.85 6.87
C ILE A 18 -23.26 9.89 6.35
N SER A 19 -22.30 9.33 7.07
CA SER A 19 -20.91 9.20 6.61
C SER A 19 -20.84 8.39 5.32
N ARG A 20 -21.59 7.28 5.23
CA ARG A 20 -21.65 6.45 4.01
C ARG A 20 -22.24 7.22 2.82
N ALA A 21 -23.30 7.99 3.04
CA ALA A 21 -23.91 8.82 1.99
C ALA A 21 -22.94 9.89 1.50
N PHE A 22 -22.21 10.52 2.40
CA PHE A 22 -21.16 11.49 2.06
C PHE A 22 -20.04 10.86 1.24
N ASP A 23 -19.55 9.70 1.64
CA ASP A 23 -18.53 8.96 0.89
C ASP A 23 -18.98 8.59 -0.53
N ILE A 24 -20.23 8.14 -0.68
CA ILE A 24 -20.82 7.83 -1.99
C ILE A 24 -20.93 9.10 -2.85
N PHE A 25 -21.35 10.21 -2.25
CA PHE A 25 -21.45 11.50 -2.93
C PHE A 25 -20.10 11.99 -3.44
N ILE A 26 -19.07 11.97 -2.58
CA ILE A 26 -17.70 12.35 -2.97
C ILE A 26 -17.16 11.41 -4.06
N THR A 27 -17.37 10.10 -3.90
CA THR A 27 -16.99 9.11 -4.92
C THR A 27 -17.62 9.40 -6.27
N PHE A 28 -18.91 9.65 -6.28
CA PHE A 28 -19.65 9.99 -7.50
C PHE A 28 -19.12 11.28 -8.13
N THR A 29 -18.85 12.30 -7.32
CA THR A 29 -18.26 13.57 -7.78
C THR A 29 -16.88 13.35 -8.42
N ILE A 30 -16.03 12.52 -7.83
CA ILE A 30 -14.71 12.16 -8.38
C ILE A 30 -14.86 11.46 -9.73
N ILE A 31 -15.72 10.45 -9.81
CA ILE A 31 -15.95 9.68 -11.04
C ILE A 31 -16.51 10.60 -12.14
N CYS A 32 -17.51 11.43 -11.83
CA CYS A 32 -18.03 12.40 -12.77
C CYS A 32 -16.96 13.36 -13.29
N ASN A 33 -16.11 13.87 -12.40
CA ASN A 33 -15.03 14.78 -12.78
C ASN A 33 -14.00 14.12 -13.70
N ILE A 34 -13.63 12.84 -13.42
CA ILE A 34 -12.74 12.07 -14.29
C ILE A 34 -13.37 11.86 -15.66
N ILE A 35 -14.64 11.49 -15.71
CA ILE A 35 -15.37 11.29 -16.97
C ILE A 35 -15.43 12.61 -17.77
N VAL A 36 -15.74 13.73 -17.13
CA VAL A 36 -15.77 15.07 -17.78
C VAL A 36 -14.38 15.39 -18.35
N THR A 37 -13.32 15.23 -17.56
CA THR A 37 -11.94 15.46 -18.03
C THR A 37 -11.58 14.59 -19.23
N PHE A 38 -12.07 13.33 -19.25
CA PHE A 38 -11.86 12.44 -20.38
C PHE A 38 -12.67 12.88 -21.60
N LEU A 39 -13.92 13.28 -21.44
CA LEU A 39 -14.80 13.76 -22.53
C LEU A 39 -14.30 15.07 -23.14
N GLU A 40 -13.65 15.95 -22.35
CA GLU A 40 -13.02 17.18 -22.87
C GLU A 40 -11.93 16.92 -23.91
N THR A 41 -11.37 15.72 -23.98
CA THR A 41 -10.33 15.38 -24.97
C THR A 41 -10.91 15.10 -26.37
N PHE A 42 -12.23 14.98 -26.52
CA PHE A 42 -12.88 14.72 -27.80
C PHE A 42 -13.26 16.02 -28.51
N ASP A 43 -12.68 16.28 -29.67
CA ASP A 43 -12.98 17.47 -30.49
C ASP A 43 -14.46 17.58 -30.87
N GLN A 44 -15.16 16.44 -31.01
CA GLN A 44 -16.59 16.37 -31.34
C GLN A 44 -17.49 16.94 -30.24
N LEU A 45 -16.99 16.99 -29.00
CA LEU A 45 -17.74 17.45 -27.82
C LEU A 45 -17.41 18.88 -27.42
N THR A 46 -16.66 19.62 -28.22
CA THR A 46 -16.29 21.05 -27.96
C THR A 46 -17.51 21.95 -27.77
N SER A 47 -18.65 21.62 -28.39
CA SER A 47 -19.92 22.35 -28.19
C SER A 47 -20.44 22.29 -26.74
N PHE A 48 -20.04 21.27 -25.98
CA PHE A 48 -20.40 21.09 -24.56
C PHE A 48 -19.35 21.65 -23.60
N GLY A 49 -18.31 22.34 -24.10
CA GLY A 49 -17.21 22.86 -23.29
C GLY A 49 -17.66 23.75 -22.13
N GLY A 50 -18.73 24.57 -22.33
CA GLY A 50 -19.31 25.38 -21.26
C GLY A 50 -19.90 24.53 -20.12
N LEU A 51 -20.56 23.42 -20.44
CA LEU A 51 -21.11 22.50 -19.46
C LEU A 51 -19.99 21.76 -18.72
N PHE A 52 -18.96 21.31 -19.42
CA PHE A 52 -17.82 20.62 -18.83
C PHE A 52 -17.07 21.55 -17.85
N ASN A 53 -16.79 22.78 -18.24
CA ASN A 53 -16.20 23.78 -17.36
C ASN A 53 -17.05 24.03 -16.10
N MET A 54 -18.38 24.13 -16.24
CA MET A 54 -19.28 24.31 -15.09
C MET A 54 -19.20 23.12 -14.14
N LEU A 55 -19.24 21.89 -14.65
CA LEU A 55 -19.12 20.66 -13.86
C LEU A 55 -17.75 20.55 -13.19
N GLU A 56 -16.68 20.93 -13.88
CA GLU A 56 -15.34 20.97 -13.31
C GLU A 56 -15.25 21.94 -12.13
N HIS A 57 -15.71 23.19 -12.31
CA HIS A 57 -15.69 24.19 -11.23
C HIS A 57 -16.58 23.79 -10.04
N ALA A 58 -17.76 23.22 -10.31
CA ALA A 58 -18.65 22.73 -9.26
C ALA A 58 -18.00 21.60 -8.44
N SER A 59 -17.38 20.62 -9.10
CA SER A 59 -16.69 19.51 -8.41
C SER A 59 -15.49 20.01 -7.60
N VAL A 60 -14.71 20.96 -8.13
CA VAL A 60 -13.57 21.54 -7.40
C VAL A 60 -14.03 22.34 -6.20
N LEU A 61 -15.15 23.08 -6.29
CA LEU A 61 -15.73 23.75 -5.13
C LEU A 61 -16.09 22.76 -4.02
N ILE A 62 -16.67 21.62 -4.37
CA ILE A 62 -16.97 20.53 -3.42
C ILE A 62 -15.69 20.03 -2.76
N PHE A 63 -14.64 19.77 -3.54
CA PHE A 63 -13.33 19.32 -3.00
C PHE A 63 -12.66 20.40 -2.11
N CYS A 64 -12.78 21.68 -2.46
CA CYS A 64 -12.29 22.77 -1.61
C CYS A 64 -13.00 22.80 -0.25
N ILE A 65 -14.32 22.63 -0.24
CA ILE A 65 -15.11 22.59 1.00
C ILE A 65 -14.69 21.37 1.83
N GLU A 66 -14.60 20.21 1.21
CA GLU A 66 -14.16 18.98 1.87
C GLU A 66 -12.77 19.16 2.50
N TYR A 67 -11.81 19.68 1.74
CA TYR A 67 -10.44 19.89 2.20
C TYR A 67 -10.37 20.89 3.36
N ALA A 68 -11.10 22.01 3.28
CA ALA A 68 -11.18 22.98 4.36
C ALA A 68 -11.75 22.36 5.65
N LEU A 69 -12.79 21.56 5.53
CA LEU A 69 -13.40 20.85 6.66
C LEU A 69 -12.45 19.82 7.27
N ARG A 70 -11.65 19.11 6.46
CA ARG A 70 -10.63 18.17 6.93
C ARG A 70 -9.49 18.86 7.67
N ILE A 71 -9.00 19.98 7.15
CA ILE A 71 -7.99 20.79 7.85
C ILE A 71 -8.55 21.27 9.19
N TRP A 72 -9.80 21.71 9.20
CA TRP A 72 -10.44 22.20 10.42
C TRP A 72 -10.62 21.12 11.48
N THR A 73 -10.89 19.89 11.07
CA THR A 73 -11.12 18.73 11.95
C THR A 73 -9.87 17.87 12.21
N ALA A 74 -8.71 18.25 11.68
CA ALA A 74 -7.46 17.49 11.75
C ALA A 74 -6.97 17.21 13.19
N ASP A 75 -7.38 18.00 14.17
CA ASP A 75 -7.08 17.77 15.59
C ASP A 75 -7.71 16.49 16.14
N TYR A 76 -8.84 16.04 15.59
CA TYR A 76 -9.43 14.75 15.96
C TYR A 76 -8.67 13.57 15.32
N LEU A 77 -7.97 13.79 14.21
CA LEU A 77 -7.14 12.77 13.55
C LEU A 77 -5.80 12.56 14.29
N TYR A 78 -5.30 13.61 14.96
CA TYR A 78 -4.04 13.60 15.69
C TYR A 78 -4.23 14.10 17.13
N PRO A 79 -4.92 13.33 18.01
CA PRO A 79 -5.31 13.79 19.34
C PRO A 79 -4.13 14.09 20.26
N GLU A 80 -2.96 13.49 20.02
CA GLU A 80 -1.74 13.71 20.80
C GLU A 80 -1.01 15.02 20.45
N LYS A 81 -1.44 15.76 19.41
CA LYS A 81 -0.78 16.95 18.92
C LYS A 81 -1.59 18.21 19.21
N THR A 82 -0.90 19.34 19.35
CA THR A 82 -1.58 20.63 19.41
C THR A 82 -2.35 20.92 18.10
N PRO A 83 -3.48 21.64 18.12
CA PRO A 83 -4.32 21.86 16.93
C PRO A 83 -3.56 22.42 15.71
N GLY A 84 -2.56 23.29 15.95
CA GLY A 84 -1.71 23.81 14.87
C GLY A 84 -0.81 22.76 14.24
N ARG A 85 -0.17 21.92 15.06
CA ARG A 85 0.67 20.81 14.59
C ARG A 85 -0.15 19.71 13.93
N ALA A 86 -1.35 19.44 14.42
CA ALA A 86 -2.26 18.48 13.82
C ALA A 86 -2.64 18.89 12.38
N ARG A 87 -3.00 20.15 12.17
CA ARG A 87 -3.28 20.69 10.83
C ARG A 87 -2.06 20.62 9.90
N PHE A 88 -0.88 21.00 10.40
CA PHE A 88 0.35 20.91 9.61
C PHE A 88 0.70 19.46 9.24
N CYS A 89 0.53 18.51 10.17
CA CYS A 89 0.72 17.08 9.88
C CYS A 89 -0.26 16.58 8.83
N PHE A 90 -1.52 17.02 8.87
CA PHE A 90 -2.50 16.68 7.84
C PHE A 90 -2.10 17.22 6.47
N LEU A 91 -1.66 18.49 6.38
CA LEU A 91 -1.23 19.09 5.11
C LEU A 91 -0.09 18.32 4.43
N ILE A 92 0.83 17.74 5.20
CA ILE A 92 1.96 16.96 4.69
C ILE A 92 1.61 15.46 4.57
N SER A 93 0.50 15.01 5.13
CA SER A 93 0.06 13.63 4.99
C SER A 93 -0.25 13.29 3.53
N PHE A 94 -0.20 12.00 3.18
CA PHE A 94 -0.56 11.53 1.85
C PHE A 94 -1.94 12.05 1.42
N ASP A 95 -2.94 11.93 2.30
CA ASP A 95 -4.30 12.39 2.02
C ASP A 95 -4.37 13.90 1.81
N GLY A 96 -3.70 14.68 2.68
CA GLY A 96 -3.67 16.14 2.57
C GLY A 96 -2.99 16.63 1.30
N VAL A 97 -1.91 16.00 0.88
CA VAL A 97 -1.20 16.31 -0.38
C VAL A 97 -2.05 15.94 -1.60
N VAL A 98 -2.69 14.76 -1.60
CA VAL A 98 -3.58 14.33 -2.68
C VAL A 98 -4.74 15.30 -2.83
N ASP A 99 -5.39 15.72 -1.72
CA ASP A 99 -6.46 16.72 -1.74
C ASP A 99 -6.00 18.03 -2.33
N LEU A 100 -4.86 18.52 -1.91
CA LEU A 100 -4.28 19.77 -2.40
C LEU A 100 -4.00 19.70 -3.90
N LEU A 101 -3.39 18.58 -4.37
CA LEU A 101 -3.08 18.38 -5.79
C LEU A 101 -4.33 18.34 -6.69
N THR A 102 -5.48 17.97 -6.15
CA THR A 102 -6.74 17.99 -6.93
C THR A 102 -7.33 19.39 -7.09
N ILE A 103 -7.03 20.30 -6.16
CA ILE A 103 -7.56 21.67 -6.10
C ILE A 103 -6.66 22.65 -6.85
N ILE A 104 -5.34 22.54 -6.70
CA ILE A 104 -4.33 23.44 -7.29
C ILE A 104 -4.55 23.74 -8.77
N PRO A 105 -4.83 22.76 -9.66
CA PRO A 105 -4.91 22.99 -11.10
C PRO A 105 -5.96 24.05 -11.50
N VAL A 106 -7.00 24.23 -10.71
CA VAL A 106 -8.09 25.17 -11.03
C VAL A 106 -7.68 26.61 -10.77
N PHE A 107 -6.86 26.85 -9.75
CA PHE A 107 -6.39 28.21 -9.42
C PHE A 107 -5.29 28.71 -10.36
N PHE A 108 -4.54 27.81 -10.99
CA PHE A 108 -3.43 28.11 -11.88
C PHE A 108 -3.78 27.85 -13.35
N LEU A 109 -5.02 28.15 -13.77
CA LEU A 109 -5.62 27.82 -15.07
C LEU A 109 -4.93 28.45 -16.30
N SER A 110 -4.06 29.43 -16.16
CA SER A 110 -3.49 30.17 -17.28
C SER A 110 -2.10 29.68 -17.69
N GLY A 111 -2.06 28.72 -18.64
CA GLY A 111 -0.93 28.64 -19.57
C GLY A 111 0.09 27.52 -19.36
N PHE A 112 0.29 26.97 -18.18
CA PHE A 112 1.31 25.95 -17.97
C PHE A 112 0.76 24.52 -18.18
N ILE A 113 1.34 23.79 -19.13
CA ILE A 113 1.01 22.39 -19.45
C ILE A 113 1.04 21.51 -18.18
N ILE A 114 1.95 21.77 -17.25
CA ILE A 114 2.12 20.99 -16.01
C ILE A 114 0.86 21.02 -15.13
N PHE A 115 0.15 22.15 -15.03
CA PHE A 115 -1.08 22.23 -14.24
C PHE A 115 -2.25 21.50 -14.91
N ARG A 116 -2.23 21.41 -16.24
CA ARG A 116 -3.18 20.61 -16.99
C ARG A 116 -2.97 19.12 -16.75
N MET A 117 -1.71 18.69 -16.66
CA MET A 117 -1.35 17.30 -16.31
C MET A 117 -1.70 16.96 -14.85
N LEU A 118 -1.63 17.92 -13.93
CA LEU A 118 -2.02 17.69 -12.52
C LEU A 118 -3.51 17.38 -12.35
N ARG A 119 -4.37 17.63 -13.35
CA ARG A 119 -5.78 17.17 -13.31
C ARG A 119 -5.85 15.64 -13.22
N VAL A 120 -4.90 14.92 -13.82
CA VAL A 120 -4.81 13.46 -13.73
C VAL A 120 -4.56 13.02 -12.28
N ALA A 121 -3.92 13.85 -11.46
CA ALA A 121 -3.70 13.54 -10.04
C ALA A 121 -5.01 13.35 -9.25
N ARG A 122 -6.16 13.82 -9.77
CA ARG A 122 -7.49 13.57 -9.19
C ARG A 122 -7.82 12.07 -9.10
N ILE A 123 -7.23 11.24 -9.96
CA ILE A 123 -7.37 9.78 -9.89
C ILE A 123 -6.88 9.25 -8.54
N PHE A 124 -5.87 9.89 -7.94
CA PHE A 124 -5.37 9.50 -6.62
C PHE A 124 -6.42 9.65 -5.50
N HIS A 125 -7.44 10.52 -5.68
CA HIS A 125 -8.58 10.57 -4.77
C HIS A 125 -9.34 9.24 -4.66
N LEU A 126 -9.32 8.40 -5.71
CA LEU A 126 -9.94 7.08 -5.68
C LEU A 126 -9.23 6.13 -4.72
N PHE A 127 -7.93 6.32 -4.45
CA PHE A 127 -7.21 5.48 -3.48
C PHE A 127 -7.75 5.60 -2.06
N ARG A 128 -8.39 6.71 -1.71
CA ARG A 128 -9.06 6.87 -0.41
C ARG A 128 -10.20 5.89 -0.21
N LEU A 129 -10.94 5.61 -1.26
CA LEU A 129 -12.06 4.66 -1.18
C LEU A 129 -11.54 3.27 -0.83
N ASN A 130 -10.35 2.95 -1.31
CA ASN A 130 -9.69 1.68 -1.07
C ASN A 130 -9.15 1.54 0.36
N ALA A 131 -8.92 2.64 1.10
CA ALA A 131 -8.53 2.58 2.52
C ALA A 131 -9.57 1.85 3.40
N LYS A 132 -10.84 1.75 2.93
CA LYS A 132 -11.91 0.96 3.54
C LYS A 132 -11.81 -0.54 3.31
N TYR A 133 -11.11 -0.96 2.26
CA TYR A 133 -11.05 -2.36 1.87
C TYR A 133 -9.79 -3.01 2.44
N ASP A 134 -9.97 -4.05 3.22
CA ASP A 134 -8.89 -4.87 3.77
C ASP A 134 -7.90 -5.34 2.69
N SER A 135 -8.38 -5.54 1.47
CA SER A 135 -7.55 -5.97 0.34
C SER A 135 -6.49 -4.93 -0.03
N PHE A 136 -6.82 -3.62 0.00
CA PHE A 136 -5.85 -2.58 -0.29
C PHE A 136 -4.81 -2.42 0.83
N ASN A 137 -5.25 -2.56 2.08
CA ASN A 137 -4.35 -2.58 3.23
C ASN A 137 -3.35 -3.73 3.15
N ILE A 138 -3.77 -4.91 2.64
CA ILE A 138 -2.86 -6.04 2.39
C ILE A 138 -1.80 -5.65 1.35
N ILE A 139 -2.20 -5.01 0.23
CA ILE A 139 -1.27 -4.56 -0.81
C ILE A 139 -0.22 -3.61 -0.24
N THR A 140 -0.66 -2.57 0.45
CA THR A 140 0.25 -1.57 1.04
C THR A 140 1.15 -2.16 2.10
N THR A 141 0.64 -3.07 2.92
CA THR A 141 1.42 -3.80 3.94
C THR A 141 2.51 -4.64 3.29
N VAL A 142 2.17 -5.44 2.26
CA VAL A 142 3.15 -6.27 1.53
C VAL A 142 4.23 -5.40 0.89
N LEU A 143 3.84 -4.32 0.20
CA LEU A 143 4.81 -3.41 -0.41
C LEU A 143 5.73 -2.76 0.62
N TYR A 144 5.20 -2.41 1.79
CA TYR A 144 5.99 -1.82 2.87
C TYR A 144 6.92 -2.84 3.53
N GLU A 145 6.44 -4.03 3.86
CA GLU A 145 7.24 -5.10 4.46
C GLU A 145 8.36 -5.60 3.53
N LYS A 146 8.06 -5.75 2.24
CA LYS A 146 9.03 -6.22 1.23
C LYS A 146 9.81 -5.11 0.53
N ARG A 147 9.65 -3.83 0.95
CA ARG A 147 10.24 -2.67 0.26
C ARG A 147 11.74 -2.78 -0.01
N ASN A 148 12.53 -3.28 0.95
CA ASN A 148 13.97 -3.40 0.78
C ASN A 148 14.33 -4.41 -0.30
N GLN A 149 13.61 -5.53 -0.35
CA GLN A 149 13.80 -6.57 -1.36
C GLN A 149 13.35 -6.07 -2.74
N ILE A 150 12.21 -5.35 -2.81
CA ILE A 150 11.71 -4.74 -4.04
C ILE A 150 12.69 -3.69 -4.56
N ILE A 151 13.20 -2.78 -3.72
CA ILE A 151 14.18 -1.76 -4.11
C ILE A 151 15.45 -2.42 -4.64
N SER A 152 15.96 -3.46 -3.94
CA SER A 152 17.15 -4.20 -4.39
C SER A 152 16.94 -4.87 -5.75
N SER A 153 15.78 -5.48 -5.99
CA SER A 153 15.46 -6.11 -7.27
C SER A 153 15.32 -5.08 -8.41
N VAL A 154 14.66 -3.95 -8.14
CA VAL A 154 14.56 -2.84 -9.11
C VAL A 154 15.93 -2.26 -9.42
N PHE A 155 16.83 -2.15 -8.42
CA PHE A 155 18.20 -1.71 -8.62
C PHE A 155 18.97 -2.68 -9.56
N ILE A 156 18.82 -3.99 -9.39
CA ILE A 156 19.43 -4.99 -10.29
C ILE A 156 18.91 -4.82 -11.72
N VAL A 157 17.59 -4.65 -11.92
CA VAL A 157 17.00 -4.38 -13.23
C VAL A 157 17.56 -3.10 -13.85
N MET A 158 17.73 -2.04 -13.05
CA MET A 158 18.30 -0.77 -13.51
C MET A 158 19.75 -0.92 -13.94
N VAL A 159 20.59 -1.64 -13.20
CA VAL A 159 21.99 -1.93 -13.57
C VAL A 159 22.03 -2.75 -14.87
N LEU A 160 21.19 -3.77 -14.99
CA LEU A 160 21.10 -4.58 -16.20
C LEU A 160 20.65 -3.74 -17.40
N MET A 161 19.70 -2.83 -17.22
CA MET A 161 19.22 -1.91 -18.26
C MET A 161 20.37 -0.99 -18.74
N LEU A 162 21.14 -0.40 -17.83
CA LEU A 162 22.26 0.47 -18.18
C LEU A 162 23.36 -0.32 -18.91
N ALA A 163 23.72 -1.51 -18.41
CA ALA A 163 24.70 -2.37 -19.05
C ALA A 163 24.26 -2.77 -20.48
N SER A 164 23.01 -3.20 -20.62
CA SER A 164 22.42 -3.57 -21.92
C SER A 164 22.39 -2.39 -22.89
N SER A 165 22.09 -1.20 -22.41
CA SER A 165 22.09 0.04 -23.19
C SER A 165 23.48 0.34 -23.75
N MET A 166 24.51 0.31 -22.91
CA MET A 166 25.90 0.57 -23.33
C MET A 166 26.40 -0.49 -24.29
N CYS A 167 26.10 -1.76 -24.03
CA CYS A 167 26.47 -2.85 -24.94
C CYS A 167 25.83 -2.68 -26.30
N MET A 168 24.53 -2.41 -26.35
CA MET A 168 23.83 -2.26 -27.63
C MET A 168 24.28 -1.01 -28.38
N TYR A 169 24.49 0.11 -27.69
CA TYR A 169 25.07 1.30 -28.29
C TYR A 169 26.43 1.01 -28.95
N SER A 170 27.32 0.31 -28.25
CA SER A 170 28.65 0.01 -28.74
C SER A 170 28.66 -0.84 -30.04
N VAL A 171 27.64 -1.70 -30.18
CA VAL A 171 27.54 -2.60 -31.32
C VAL A 171 26.77 -2.00 -32.50
N GLU A 172 25.70 -1.25 -32.21
CA GLU A 172 24.75 -0.77 -33.22
C GLU A 172 25.02 0.67 -33.69
N HIS A 173 25.73 1.51 -32.94
CA HIS A 173 25.95 2.92 -33.28
C HIS A 173 26.56 3.12 -34.65
N ASN A 174 27.57 2.32 -35.03
CA ASN A 174 28.24 2.43 -36.33
C ASN A 174 27.33 2.00 -37.49
N ALA A 175 26.40 1.06 -37.25
CA ALA A 175 25.48 0.57 -38.26
C ALA A 175 24.24 1.45 -38.44
N GLN A 176 23.79 2.11 -37.33
CA GLN A 176 22.62 2.97 -37.33
C GLN A 176 22.81 4.17 -36.39
N PRO A 177 23.66 5.13 -36.77
CA PRO A 177 24.02 6.25 -35.90
C PRO A 177 22.85 7.20 -35.60
N ASP A 178 21.84 7.24 -36.45
CA ASP A 178 20.66 8.08 -36.26
C ASP A 178 19.67 7.50 -35.22
N ILE A 179 19.70 6.20 -34.99
CA ILE A 179 18.84 5.47 -34.07
C ILE A 179 19.54 5.32 -32.72
N PHE A 180 20.71 4.70 -32.70
CA PHE A 180 21.55 4.59 -31.51
C PHE A 180 22.54 5.76 -31.43
N ARG A 181 22.01 6.99 -31.32
CA ARG A 181 22.79 8.25 -31.28
C ARG A 181 23.75 8.31 -30.10
N ASN A 182 23.32 7.81 -28.94
CA ASN A 182 24.06 7.81 -27.70
C ASN A 182 23.54 6.67 -26.79
N ALA A 183 24.18 6.47 -25.63
CA ALA A 183 23.76 5.46 -24.68
C ALA A 183 22.32 5.67 -24.19
N PHE A 184 21.80 6.90 -24.20
CA PHE A 184 20.43 7.18 -23.76
C PHE A 184 19.36 6.57 -24.70
N SER A 185 19.59 6.59 -26.02
CA SER A 185 18.72 5.87 -26.97
C SER A 185 18.75 4.35 -26.75
N GLY A 186 19.91 3.82 -26.31
CA GLY A 186 20.04 2.43 -25.88
C GLY A 186 19.23 2.12 -24.62
N ILE A 187 19.05 3.07 -23.68
CA ILE A 187 18.18 2.90 -22.49
C ILE A 187 16.73 2.67 -22.91
N TRP A 188 16.23 3.44 -23.87
CA TRP A 188 14.87 3.26 -24.40
C TRP A 188 14.66 1.86 -24.95
N TRP A 189 15.60 1.39 -25.81
CA TRP A 189 15.56 0.05 -26.33
C TRP A 189 15.66 -1.01 -25.25
N SER A 190 16.61 -0.86 -24.31
CA SER A 190 16.82 -1.82 -23.22
C SER A 190 15.58 -1.91 -22.31
N MET A 191 14.98 -0.77 -21.95
CA MET A 191 13.75 -0.72 -21.16
C MET A 191 12.61 -1.45 -21.85
N SER A 192 12.41 -1.16 -23.15
CA SER A 192 11.38 -1.80 -23.96
C SER A 192 11.56 -3.32 -24.05
N THR A 193 12.79 -3.77 -24.17
CA THR A 193 13.13 -5.21 -24.32
C THR A 193 13.10 -5.93 -22.97
N LEU A 194 13.76 -5.39 -21.92
CA LEU A 194 13.84 -6.02 -20.60
C LEU A 194 12.48 -6.09 -19.90
N LEU A 195 11.65 -5.06 -20.05
CA LEU A 195 10.29 -5.05 -19.50
C LEU A 195 9.27 -5.76 -20.41
N THR A 196 9.74 -6.42 -21.47
CA THR A 196 8.92 -7.20 -22.43
C THR A 196 7.83 -6.40 -23.14
N VAL A 197 8.01 -5.06 -23.29
CA VAL A 197 7.05 -4.19 -24.00
C VAL A 197 7.19 -4.33 -25.50
N GLY A 198 8.43 -4.20 -26.04
CA GLY A 198 8.74 -4.45 -27.44
C GLY A 198 8.08 -3.51 -28.44
N TYR A 199 8.21 -2.18 -28.26
CA TYR A 199 7.61 -1.18 -29.17
C TYR A 199 8.01 -1.40 -30.66
N GLY A 200 9.22 -1.91 -30.93
CA GLY A 200 9.69 -2.19 -32.30
C GLY A 200 10.15 -0.94 -33.05
N ASP A 201 10.20 0.21 -32.44
CA ASP A 201 10.69 1.47 -33.00
C ASP A 201 12.22 1.53 -33.08
N ILE A 202 12.89 0.87 -32.13
CA ILE A 202 14.35 0.68 -32.09
C ILE A 202 14.64 -0.82 -31.97
N TYR A 203 15.49 -1.34 -32.85
CA TYR A 203 15.89 -2.74 -32.84
C TYR A 203 17.30 -2.93 -33.47
N PRO A 204 18.05 -4.00 -33.11
CA PRO A 204 19.37 -4.26 -33.65
C PRO A 204 19.32 -4.75 -35.08
N VAL A 205 20.20 -4.21 -35.94
CA VAL A 205 20.34 -4.63 -37.35
C VAL A 205 21.56 -5.50 -37.55
N THR A 206 22.62 -5.33 -36.73
CA THR A 206 23.84 -6.15 -36.87
C THR A 206 23.62 -7.56 -36.36
N THR A 207 24.36 -8.52 -36.89
CA THR A 207 24.30 -9.93 -36.44
C THR A 207 24.69 -10.05 -34.97
N LEU A 208 25.74 -9.33 -34.55
CA LEU A 208 26.20 -9.33 -33.15
C LEU A 208 25.15 -8.70 -32.25
N GLY A 209 24.56 -7.56 -32.62
CA GLY A 209 23.50 -6.91 -31.87
C GLY A 209 22.26 -7.79 -31.67
N ARG A 210 21.89 -8.57 -32.71
CA ARG A 210 20.78 -9.54 -32.62
C ARG A 210 21.07 -10.67 -31.63
N VAL A 211 22.29 -11.22 -31.68
CA VAL A 211 22.68 -12.25 -30.68
C VAL A 211 22.69 -11.69 -29.27
N MET A 212 23.23 -10.49 -29.06
CA MET A 212 23.21 -9.82 -27.77
C MET A 212 21.78 -9.51 -27.30
N ALA A 213 20.90 -9.08 -28.20
CA ALA A 213 19.51 -8.82 -27.90
C ALA A 213 18.79 -10.07 -27.38
N ILE A 214 19.05 -11.24 -27.95
CA ILE A 214 18.52 -12.52 -27.47
C ILE A 214 19.00 -12.79 -26.05
N CYS A 215 20.29 -12.66 -25.76
CA CYS A 215 20.83 -12.86 -24.40
C CYS A 215 20.25 -11.88 -23.42
N ILE A 216 20.15 -10.60 -23.79
CA ILE A 216 19.59 -9.54 -22.96
C ILE A 216 18.10 -9.80 -22.67
N ALA A 217 17.33 -10.25 -23.66
CA ALA A 217 15.92 -10.58 -23.49
C ALA A 217 15.72 -11.72 -22.47
N TYR A 218 16.51 -12.79 -22.55
CA TYR A 218 16.46 -13.88 -21.55
C TYR A 218 16.82 -13.40 -20.15
N LEU A 219 17.86 -12.57 -20.01
CA LEU A 219 18.23 -11.98 -18.73
C LEU A 219 17.13 -11.06 -18.20
N GLY A 220 16.46 -10.31 -19.08
CA GLY A 220 15.35 -9.43 -18.76
C GLY A 220 14.16 -10.16 -18.15
N VAL A 221 13.72 -11.25 -18.78
CA VAL A 221 12.63 -12.09 -18.26
C VAL A 221 12.95 -12.58 -16.84
N GLY A 222 14.19 -13.07 -16.62
CA GLY A 222 14.62 -13.52 -15.29
C GLY A 222 14.67 -12.37 -14.26
N ALA A 223 15.17 -11.21 -14.66
CA ALA A 223 15.30 -10.05 -13.79
C ALA A 223 13.94 -9.47 -13.36
N VAL A 224 12.95 -9.41 -14.26
CA VAL A 224 11.60 -8.91 -13.96
C VAL A 224 10.78 -9.92 -13.13
N ALA A 225 11.08 -11.22 -13.24
CA ALA A 225 10.44 -12.24 -12.43
C ALA A 225 10.75 -12.10 -10.92
N ILE A 226 11.91 -11.53 -10.55
CA ILE A 226 12.33 -11.38 -9.15
C ILE A 226 11.37 -10.47 -8.36
N PRO A 227 11.13 -9.18 -8.72
CA PRO A 227 10.22 -8.33 -7.97
C PRO A 227 8.79 -8.87 -7.96
N THR A 228 8.34 -9.48 -9.07
CA THR A 228 7.02 -10.10 -9.15
C THR A 228 6.90 -11.27 -8.17
N GLY A 229 7.92 -12.13 -8.08
CA GLY A 229 7.98 -13.24 -7.14
C GLY A 229 7.98 -12.78 -5.67
N ILE A 230 8.74 -11.72 -5.34
CA ILE A 230 8.78 -11.14 -4.00
C ILE A 230 7.41 -10.63 -3.58
N ILE A 231 6.72 -9.92 -4.46
CA ILE A 231 5.38 -9.38 -4.19
C ILE A 231 4.38 -10.54 -4.03
N SER A 232 4.39 -11.53 -4.92
CA SER A 232 3.51 -12.70 -4.84
C SER A 232 3.71 -13.50 -3.56
N ALA A 233 4.96 -13.75 -3.16
CA ALA A 233 5.27 -14.42 -1.89
C ALA A 233 4.77 -13.60 -0.69
N GLY A 234 4.92 -12.28 -0.70
CA GLY A 234 4.40 -11.40 0.33
C GLY A 234 2.86 -11.47 0.47
N PHE A 235 2.14 -11.57 -0.64
CA PHE A 235 0.69 -11.77 -0.60
C PHE A 235 0.31 -13.10 0.03
N VAL A 236 0.95 -14.19 -0.37
CA VAL A 236 0.69 -15.53 0.20
C VAL A 236 0.92 -15.50 1.72
N GLU A 237 2.02 -14.90 2.17
CA GLU A 237 2.35 -14.77 3.59
C GLU A 237 1.27 -13.99 4.37
N GLN A 238 0.79 -12.86 3.83
CA GLN A 238 -0.26 -12.05 4.47
C GLN A 238 -1.61 -12.78 4.51
N TYR A 239 -1.98 -13.50 3.46
CA TYR A 239 -3.20 -14.31 3.46
C TYR A 239 -3.14 -15.47 4.46
N GLN A 240 -2.00 -16.14 4.57
CA GLN A 240 -1.81 -17.21 5.56
C GLN A 240 -1.90 -16.67 6.99
N ARG A 241 -1.25 -15.52 7.26
CA ARG A 241 -1.31 -14.86 8.57
C ARG A 241 -2.76 -14.48 8.94
N LYS A 242 -3.52 -13.91 8.00
CA LYS A 242 -4.93 -13.55 8.21
C LYS A 242 -5.81 -14.80 8.44
N SER A 243 -5.58 -15.87 7.69
CA SER A 243 -6.30 -17.13 7.84
C SER A 243 -6.01 -17.79 9.20
N SER A 244 -4.77 -17.80 9.64
CA SER A 244 -4.39 -18.33 10.96
C SER A 244 -5.04 -17.54 12.10
N LEU A 245 -5.10 -16.20 11.98
CA LEU A 245 -5.77 -15.33 12.95
C LEU A 245 -7.30 -15.51 12.95
N SER A 246 -7.92 -15.77 11.79
CA SER A 246 -9.37 -16.06 11.73
C SER A 246 -9.67 -17.44 12.31
N SER A 247 -8.86 -18.45 12.00
CA SER A 247 -8.99 -19.79 12.60
C SER A 247 -8.79 -19.81 14.11
N MET A 248 -7.95 -18.90 14.64
CA MET A 248 -7.83 -18.68 16.09
C MET A 248 -9.03 -17.95 16.70
N LYS A 249 -9.76 -17.13 15.90
CA LYS A 249 -10.98 -16.46 16.34
C LYS A 249 -12.22 -17.37 16.28
N ASP A 250 -12.24 -18.31 15.34
CA ASP A 250 -13.33 -19.28 15.18
C ASP A 250 -13.13 -20.55 16.04
N ALA A 251 -11.91 -20.84 16.45
CA ALA A 251 -11.66 -21.75 17.57
C ALA A 251 -12.12 -21.00 18.82
N ASP A 252 -13.23 -21.44 19.43
CA ASP A 252 -13.75 -20.93 20.70
C ASP A 252 -12.60 -20.37 21.53
N ILE A 253 -12.62 -19.06 21.77
CA ILE A 253 -11.68 -18.39 22.65
C ILE A 253 -12.03 -18.87 24.05
N GLN A 254 -11.60 -20.08 24.36
CA GLN A 254 -11.45 -20.50 25.71
C GLN A 254 -10.38 -19.56 26.29
N GLU A 255 -10.74 -18.84 27.32
CA GLU A 255 -9.91 -17.77 27.86
C GLU A 255 -8.51 -18.29 28.15
N ILE A 256 -7.55 -17.82 27.32
CA ILE A 256 -6.14 -18.07 27.56
C ILE A 256 -5.70 -16.95 28.51
N ALA A 257 -5.26 -17.33 29.69
CA ALA A 257 -4.76 -16.39 30.69
C ALA A 257 -3.28 -16.66 30.97
N GLU A 258 -2.56 -15.57 31.24
CA GLU A 258 -1.20 -15.64 31.75
C GLU A 258 -1.25 -15.58 33.28
N VAL A 259 -0.68 -16.58 33.94
CA VAL A 259 -0.62 -16.65 35.41
C VAL A 259 0.83 -16.66 35.85
N PHE A 260 1.19 -15.74 36.72
CA PHE A 260 2.50 -15.75 37.38
C PHE A 260 2.54 -16.79 38.49
N VAL A 261 3.57 -17.63 38.48
CA VAL A 261 3.82 -18.62 39.55
C VAL A 261 4.36 -17.88 40.77
N ASP A 262 3.49 -17.74 41.76
CA ASP A 262 3.82 -17.17 43.06
C ASP A 262 4.40 -18.23 44.04
N LYS A 263 4.66 -17.84 45.29
CA LYS A 263 5.18 -18.72 46.34
C LYS A 263 4.27 -19.92 46.66
N ARG A 264 2.98 -19.89 46.29
CA ARG A 264 2.02 -20.95 46.54
C ARG A 264 2.24 -22.15 45.60
N TYR A 265 2.60 -21.86 44.36
CA TYR A 265 2.76 -22.83 43.29
C TYR A 265 4.22 -23.17 43.00
N ALA A 266 5.17 -22.31 43.44
CA ALA A 266 6.59 -22.59 43.29
C ALA A 266 6.98 -23.86 44.06
N GLY A 267 7.59 -24.81 43.34
CA GLY A 267 7.96 -26.13 43.87
C GLY A 267 6.93 -27.22 43.63
N LYS A 268 5.71 -26.92 43.19
CA LYS A 268 4.71 -27.90 42.74
C LYS A 268 4.98 -28.33 41.31
N THR A 269 4.49 -29.53 40.94
CA THR A 269 4.51 -30.02 39.58
C THR A 269 3.38 -29.37 38.75
N ILE A 270 3.53 -29.42 37.43
CA ILE A 270 2.48 -28.95 36.50
C ILE A 270 1.18 -29.75 36.75
N GLU A 271 1.24 -31.06 36.93
CA GLU A 271 0.08 -31.92 37.16
C GLU A 271 -0.66 -31.53 38.45
N GLU A 272 0.05 -31.21 39.53
CA GLU A 272 -0.54 -30.76 40.80
C GLU A 272 -1.24 -29.40 40.65
N MET A 273 -0.70 -28.48 39.83
CA MET A 273 -1.32 -27.17 39.59
C MET A 273 -2.55 -27.29 38.67
N GLU A 274 -2.49 -28.16 37.65
CA GLU A 274 -3.60 -28.42 36.73
C GLU A 274 -4.80 -29.02 37.48
N GLU A 275 -4.56 -30.00 38.37
CA GLU A 275 -5.61 -30.64 39.16
C GLU A 275 -6.20 -29.73 40.23
N GLU A 276 -5.38 -28.93 40.91
CA GLU A 276 -5.84 -28.07 42.00
C GLU A 276 -6.70 -26.90 41.47
N GLN A 277 -6.42 -26.41 40.27
CA GLN A 277 -7.09 -25.22 39.71
C GLN A 277 -8.07 -25.54 38.56
N ASN A 278 -8.21 -26.82 38.20
CA ASN A 278 -9.02 -27.26 37.05
C ASN A 278 -8.69 -26.50 35.76
N ILE A 279 -7.40 -26.34 35.47
CA ILE A 279 -6.86 -25.61 34.34
C ILE A 279 -5.95 -26.53 33.52
N LYS A 280 -5.67 -26.14 32.28
CA LYS A 280 -4.69 -26.83 31.45
C LYS A 280 -3.56 -25.89 31.06
N ILE A 281 -2.32 -26.28 31.34
CA ILE A 281 -1.13 -25.51 31.07
C ILE A 281 -0.61 -25.87 29.69
N PHE A 282 -0.51 -24.87 28.79
CA PHE A 282 -0.03 -25.03 27.42
C PHE A 282 1.43 -24.70 27.23
N LEU A 283 1.93 -23.71 27.98
CA LEU A 283 3.28 -23.22 27.85
C LEU A 283 3.77 -22.66 29.18
N VAL A 284 5.04 -22.88 29.48
CA VAL A 284 5.73 -22.28 30.62
C VAL A 284 6.82 -21.36 30.09
N LEU A 285 6.75 -20.07 30.43
CA LEU A 285 7.79 -19.12 30.15
C LEU A 285 8.68 -19.02 31.39
N ARG A 286 9.91 -19.45 31.26
CA ARG A 286 10.94 -19.41 32.31
C ARG A 286 12.09 -18.57 31.84
N ASP A 287 12.34 -17.45 32.50
CA ASP A 287 13.23 -16.39 32.01
C ASP A 287 12.82 -15.98 30.58
N ASP A 288 13.67 -16.02 29.60
CA ASP A 288 13.35 -15.71 28.19
C ASP A 288 13.07 -16.97 27.35
N LEU A 289 12.90 -18.16 27.97
CA LEU A 289 12.71 -19.42 27.27
C LEU A 289 11.27 -19.90 27.34
N SER A 290 10.72 -20.29 26.19
CA SER A 290 9.43 -20.98 26.09
C SER A 290 9.65 -22.48 26.23
N VAL A 291 9.11 -23.09 27.28
CA VAL A 291 9.26 -24.51 27.60
C VAL A 291 7.92 -25.20 27.46
N LEU A 292 7.88 -26.31 26.72
CA LEU A 292 6.68 -27.17 26.66
C LEU A 292 6.44 -27.84 28.00
N PRO A 293 5.22 -27.82 28.53
CA PRO A 293 4.90 -28.42 29.82
C PRO A 293 5.02 -29.94 29.79
N GLN A 294 5.69 -30.46 30.79
CA GLN A 294 5.69 -31.91 31.09
C GLN A 294 5.06 -32.11 32.46
N LYS A 295 4.25 -33.16 32.64
CA LYS A 295 3.51 -33.42 33.87
C LYS A 295 4.36 -33.35 35.15
N ASN A 296 5.56 -33.88 35.10
CA ASN A 296 6.50 -33.93 36.22
C ASN A 296 7.39 -32.69 36.34
N MET A 297 7.17 -31.65 35.50
CA MET A 297 7.97 -30.44 35.51
C MET A 297 7.62 -29.63 36.76
N VAL A 298 8.65 -29.27 37.53
CA VAL A 298 8.50 -28.42 38.73
C VAL A 298 8.49 -26.98 38.33
N LEU A 299 7.46 -26.22 38.74
CA LEU A 299 7.32 -24.79 38.53
C LEU A 299 8.26 -24.04 39.48
N LYS A 300 8.91 -22.98 38.94
CA LYS A 300 9.76 -22.10 39.69
C LYS A 300 9.07 -20.78 39.98
N LEU A 301 9.54 -20.11 41.01
CA LEU A 301 9.09 -18.75 41.31
C LEU A 301 9.39 -17.83 40.11
N ASN A 302 8.41 -16.98 39.75
CA ASN A 302 8.40 -16.09 38.59
C ASN A 302 8.30 -16.76 37.21
N ASP A 303 8.04 -18.08 37.13
CA ASP A 303 7.59 -18.66 35.87
C ASP A 303 6.25 -18.02 35.47
N ILE A 304 6.02 -17.80 34.18
CA ILE A 304 4.73 -17.41 33.64
C ILE A 304 4.13 -18.65 32.97
N VAL A 305 2.96 -19.08 33.41
CA VAL A 305 2.26 -20.20 32.79
C VAL A 305 1.10 -19.67 31.94
N ILE A 306 1.03 -20.16 30.72
CA ILE A 306 -0.08 -19.88 29.81
C ILE A 306 -1.10 -21.00 30.00
N ILE A 307 -2.26 -20.65 30.52
CA ILE A 307 -3.32 -21.59 30.91
C ILE A 307 -4.54 -21.45 30.01
N ARG A 308 -5.30 -22.51 29.91
CA ARG A 308 -6.65 -22.55 29.35
C ARG A 308 -7.63 -22.79 30.50
N ILE A 309 -8.64 -21.96 30.63
CA ILE A 309 -9.73 -22.16 31.58
C ILE A 309 -10.76 -23.06 30.88
N GLU A 310 -10.95 -24.28 31.34
CA GLU A 310 -12.05 -25.12 30.89
C GLU A 310 -13.32 -24.64 31.62
N ASN A 311 -14.18 -23.88 30.95
CA ASN A 311 -15.51 -23.63 31.45
C ASN A 311 -16.30 -24.92 31.34
N GLU A 312 -16.67 -25.51 32.48
CA GLU A 312 -17.64 -26.61 32.53
C GLU A 312 -18.95 -26.15 31.86
N ALA A 313 -19.40 -26.92 30.87
CA ALA A 313 -20.67 -26.73 30.16
C ALA A 313 -21.87 -27.16 31.00
#